data_66cf23554c4cd9fefae295dcf505554a
#
_entry.id   66cf23554c4cd9fefae295dcf505554a
#
_cell.length_a   1.000
_cell.length_b   1.000
_cell.length_c   1.000
_cell.angle_alpha   90.00
_cell.angle_beta   90.00
_cell.angle_gamma   90.00
#
_symmetry.space_group_name_H-M   'P 1'
#
loop_
_entity.id
_entity.type
_entity.pdbx_description
1 polymer ?
#
loop_
_entity_poly.entity_id
_entity_poly.type
_entity_poly.pdbx_seq_one_letter_code
_entity_poly.pdbx_strand_id
1 'polypeptide(L)'
;MRLKHFAASALLLSALTSPLVAYAADASDLGQSLTPLGGEKAGNGKSGWQAIPAWTGGLTAAQAPRNYRPPQHHPDPFASERPLLQVNAANMAQYSSYLTTGVQDLLKTYPQSFYLNVYPAHRTLAVPERVAENTKRCASTAHLKGWAMDGCVGGTPFPIPHGSAKDKALQILWNHITRFRGVYVIRRASEAAVQRNGSYSLATNDQEIYFKYYDPKVKTLAELNNVLFYFMSVQLAPPRLAGGAVLVRETLDQRAEPREAWGYNAGQRRVRQAPNLSYDTPIADADGLRTADDTDMFNGAPDRYDWTLIGKKEMIVPYNDYQLSSPAIKYRDLLTRDVLNPRPQRWEMHRVWVIEGTLRPGKRHIYSKRRFYVDEDSWQIVAADQYDSRGALWRVSLAFPKEYWEVPMMWSTLDAYFDLQAHRYHVMGLTNEEPTEFDATKPTPGDEYFSPQALRRRGIR
;
A
#
# COMPACT_ATOMS: atom_id res chain seq x y z
N MET A 1 38.87 39.01 68.93
CA MET A 1 37.85 38.10 68.43
C MET A 1 37.80 38.22 66.89
N ARG A 2 38.40 37.28 66.17
CA ARG A 2 38.60 37.37 64.72
C ARG A 2 37.48 36.56 63.99
N LEU A 3 36.66 37.24 63.17
CA LEU A 3 35.73 36.60 62.23
C LEU A 3 36.51 36.10 61.00
N LYS A 4 36.34 34.81 60.67
CA LYS A 4 36.86 34.23 59.43
C LYS A 4 35.74 34.25 58.36
N HIS A 5 36.02 34.87 57.23
CA HIS A 5 35.14 34.82 56.07
C HIS A 5 35.48 33.57 55.28
N PHE A 6 34.44 32.72 55.01
CA PHE A 6 34.50 31.64 54.02
C PHE A 6 33.93 32.22 52.70
N ALA A 7 34.75 32.24 51.69
CA ALA A 7 34.30 32.50 50.30
C ALA A 7 33.95 31.15 49.65
N ALA A 8 32.71 31.00 49.28
CA ALA A 8 32.26 29.88 48.45
C ALA A 8 32.34 30.22 46.98
N SER A 9 33.24 29.60 46.24
CA SER A 9 33.34 29.72 44.78
C SER A 9 32.29 28.84 44.14
N ALA A 10 31.29 29.41 43.51
CA ALA A 10 30.33 28.73 42.66
C ALA A 10 30.90 28.57 41.23
N LEU A 11 31.22 27.35 40.82
CA LEU A 11 31.53 27.05 39.42
C LEU A 11 30.20 26.99 38.64
N LEU A 12 29.98 27.97 37.76
CA LEU A 12 28.95 27.90 36.74
C LEU A 12 29.42 26.96 35.61
N LEU A 13 28.86 25.75 35.52
CA LEU A 13 28.93 24.92 34.32
C LEU A 13 27.97 25.51 33.30
N SER A 14 28.48 26.26 32.31
CA SER A 14 27.71 26.63 31.13
C SER A 14 27.60 25.42 30.19
N ALA A 15 26.46 24.77 30.19
CA ALA A 15 26.12 23.78 29.18
C ALA A 15 25.95 24.50 27.84
N LEU A 16 26.92 24.33 26.95
CA LEU A 16 26.82 24.70 25.53
C LEU A 16 25.77 23.79 24.86
N THR A 17 24.52 24.21 24.84
CA THR A 17 23.52 23.63 23.94
C THR A 17 23.78 24.16 22.54
N SER A 18 24.58 23.46 21.75
CA SER A 18 24.64 23.71 20.31
C SER A 18 23.23 23.49 19.74
N PRO A 19 22.67 24.47 19.01
CA PRO A 19 21.42 24.21 18.29
C PRO A 19 21.68 23.10 17.29
N LEU A 20 20.97 21.99 17.38
CA LEU A 20 20.85 21.03 16.28
C LEU A 20 20.22 21.80 15.11
N VAL A 21 21.05 22.27 14.19
CA VAL A 21 20.58 22.73 12.89
C VAL A 21 20.01 21.50 12.21
N ALA A 22 18.68 21.40 12.15
CA ALA A 22 18.01 20.39 11.37
C ALA A 22 18.42 20.61 9.90
N TYR A 23 19.35 19.80 9.42
CA TYR A 23 19.76 19.82 8.01
C TYR A 23 18.55 19.38 7.19
N ALA A 24 18.08 20.24 6.29
CA ALA A 24 17.03 19.86 5.36
C ALA A 24 17.60 18.81 4.40
N ALA A 25 17.06 17.60 4.41
CA ALA A 25 17.50 16.52 3.53
C ALA A 25 17.34 16.94 2.06
N ASP A 26 18.29 16.55 1.23
CA ASP A 26 18.30 16.81 -0.21
C ASP A 26 18.54 15.53 -1.03
N ALA A 27 18.56 15.63 -2.35
CA ALA A 27 18.75 14.47 -3.25
C ALA A 27 20.09 13.73 -3.04
N SER A 28 21.11 14.35 -2.43
CA SER A 28 22.39 13.70 -2.14
C SER A 28 22.31 12.74 -0.95
N ASP A 29 21.31 12.91 -0.08
CA ASP A 29 21.07 12.03 1.05
C ASP A 29 20.50 10.65 0.65
N LEU A 30 19.91 10.55 -0.54
CA LEU A 30 19.35 9.29 -1.06
C LEU A 30 20.45 8.24 -1.25
N GLY A 31 20.27 7.10 -0.58
CA GLY A 31 21.26 6.03 -0.51
C GLY A 31 22.34 6.24 0.56
N GLN A 32 22.43 7.43 1.19
CA GLN A 32 23.38 7.76 2.26
C GLN A 32 22.68 7.71 3.64
N SER A 33 22.14 8.82 4.10
CA SER A 33 21.36 8.93 5.33
C SER A 33 19.90 8.49 5.15
N LEU A 34 19.38 8.55 3.93
CA LEU A 34 18.07 8.04 3.52
C LEU A 34 18.23 6.74 2.71
N THR A 35 17.16 5.92 2.71
CA THR A 35 17.02 4.80 1.76
C THR A 35 16.94 5.34 0.32
N PRO A 36 17.12 4.50 -0.71
CA PRO A 36 16.98 4.95 -2.10
C PRO A 36 15.63 5.59 -2.44
N LEU A 37 14.58 5.28 -1.69
CA LEU A 37 13.24 5.84 -1.87
C LEU A 37 12.88 6.94 -0.86
N GLY A 38 13.80 7.32 0.05
CA GLY A 38 13.63 8.48 0.94
C GLY A 38 13.24 8.18 2.38
N GLY A 39 13.11 6.91 2.78
CA GLY A 39 12.94 6.54 4.19
C GLY A 39 14.19 6.84 5.02
N GLU A 40 14.06 7.12 6.31
CA GLU A 40 15.21 7.28 7.20
C GLU A 40 15.99 5.97 7.32
N LYS A 41 17.28 5.96 6.96
CA LYS A 41 18.09 4.74 6.98
C LYS A 41 18.38 4.24 8.40
N ALA A 42 18.56 5.17 9.34
CA ALA A 42 18.81 4.84 10.74
C ALA A 42 17.60 4.15 11.41
N GLY A 43 17.88 3.27 12.36
CA GLY A 43 16.88 2.74 13.26
C GLY A 43 16.43 3.78 14.30
N ASN A 44 15.45 3.43 15.12
CA ASN A 44 14.91 4.34 16.13
C ASN A 44 15.60 4.21 17.51
N GLY A 45 16.60 3.35 17.66
CA GLY A 45 17.33 3.16 18.91
C GLY A 45 16.54 2.47 20.04
N LYS A 46 15.31 2.02 19.78
CA LYS A 46 14.48 1.30 20.74
C LYS A 46 14.74 -0.21 20.67
N SER A 47 14.18 -0.96 21.63
CA SER A 47 14.31 -2.42 21.75
C SER A 47 12.95 -3.11 21.84
N GLY A 48 12.96 -4.45 21.69
CA GLY A 48 11.76 -5.27 21.76
C GLY A 48 10.77 -4.94 20.64
N TRP A 49 9.49 -4.97 20.92
CA TRP A 49 8.43 -4.72 19.95
C TRP A 49 8.39 -3.28 19.40
N GLN A 50 9.05 -2.33 20.06
CA GLN A 50 9.14 -0.93 19.63
C GLN A 50 10.33 -0.68 18.70
N ALA A 51 11.22 -1.64 18.53
CA ALA A 51 12.41 -1.48 17.71
C ALA A 51 12.05 -1.32 16.23
N ILE A 52 12.64 -0.31 15.60
CA ILE A 52 12.71 -0.19 14.14
C ILE A 52 14.21 -0.29 13.82
N PRO A 53 14.67 -1.35 13.16
CA PRO A 53 16.10 -1.51 12.85
C PRO A 53 16.56 -0.52 11.78
N ALA A 54 17.88 -0.32 11.69
CA ALA A 54 18.45 0.38 10.56
C ALA A 54 18.17 -0.40 9.27
N TRP A 55 17.90 0.32 8.16
CA TRP A 55 17.76 -0.31 6.85
C TRP A 55 19.15 -0.70 6.31
N THR A 56 19.30 -1.95 5.89
CA THR A 56 20.59 -2.55 5.47
C THR A 56 20.59 -3.07 4.04
N GLY A 57 19.66 -2.58 3.21
CA GLY A 57 19.55 -2.97 1.79
C GLY A 57 18.29 -3.74 1.44
N GLY A 58 17.48 -4.08 2.44
CA GLY A 58 16.27 -4.86 2.24
C GLY A 58 16.52 -6.35 2.04
N LEU A 59 15.48 -7.08 1.63
CA LEU A 59 15.53 -8.51 1.33
C LEU A 59 15.64 -8.71 -0.18
N THR A 60 16.76 -9.27 -0.62
CA THR A 60 17.04 -9.53 -2.03
C THR A 60 17.11 -11.03 -2.32
N ALA A 61 17.14 -11.41 -3.59
CA ALA A 61 17.28 -12.81 -4.01
C ALA A 61 18.55 -13.51 -3.44
N ALA A 62 19.59 -12.75 -3.08
CA ALA A 62 20.80 -13.29 -2.46
C ALA A 62 20.59 -13.80 -1.02
N GLN A 63 19.60 -13.22 -0.31
CA GLN A 63 19.23 -13.57 1.06
C GLN A 63 18.01 -14.47 1.14
N ALA A 64 17.31 -14.64 0.01
CA ALA A 64 16.11 -15.45 -0.10
C ALA A 64 16.38 -16.96 0.09
N PRO A 65 15.37 -17.74 0.53
CA PRO A 65 15.50 -19.19 0.61
C PRO A 65 15.89 -19.82 -0.73
N ARG A 66 16.96 -20.62 -0.74
CA ARG A 66 17.59 -21.16 -1.98
C ARG A 66 16.71 -22.11 -2.79
N ASN A 67 15.69 -22.69 -2.18
CA ASN A 67 14.75 -23.61 -2.82
C ASN A 67 13.57 -22.92 -3.52
N TYR A 68 13.45 -21.59 -3.40
CA TYR A 68 12.40 -20.82 -4.08
C TYR A 68 12.69 -20.66 -5.59
N ARG A 69 11.67 -20.77 -6.41
CA ARG A 69 11.69 -20.47 -7.85
C ARG A 69 10.41 -19.72 -8.24
N PRO A 70 10.52 -18.53 -8.85
CA PRO A 70 9.34 -17.81 -9.34
C PRO A 70 8.62 -18.65 -10.43
N PRO A 71 7.27 -18.62 -10.48
CA PRO A 71 6.34 -17.87 -9.65
C PRO A 71 5.72 -18.71 -8.52
N GLN A 72 6.49 -19.58 -7.88
CA GLN A 72 6.00 -20.36 -6.73
C GLN A 72 5.57 -19.44 -5.58
N HIS A 73 4.84 -19.99 -4.60
CA HIS A 73 4.56 -19.29 -3.36
C HIS A 73 5.83 -19.00 -2.59
N HIS A 74 5.99 -17.76 -2.12
CA HIS A 74 7.15 -17.37 -1.33
C HIS A 74 7.16 -18.11 0.02
N PRO A 75 8.24 -18.80 0.36
CA PRO A 75 8.42 -19.27 1.72
C PRO A 75 8.58 -18.08 2.66
N ASP A 76 8.08 -18.22 3.89
CA ASP A 76 8.25 -17.19 4.92
C ASP A 76 9.71 -17.17 5.43
N PRO A 77 10.47 -16.09 5.19
CA PRO A 77 11.86 -15.99 5.67
C PRO A 77 11.94 -15.84 7.18
N PHE A 78 10.82 -15.50 7.84
CA PHE A 78 10.71 -15.27 9.27
C PHE A 78 9.88 -16.34 10.01
N ALA A 79 9.67 -17.51 9.39
CA ALA A 79 8.82 -18.59 9.91
C ALA A 79 9.22 -19.12 11.31
N SER A 80 10.48 -18.95 11.71
CA SER A 80 10.97 -19.36 13.03
C SER A 80 10.66 -18.37 14.15
N GLU A 81 10.26 -17.15 13.80
CA GLU A 81 10.00 -16.09 14.80
C GLU A 81 8.68 -16.32 15.55
N ARG A 82 8.63 -15.75 16.74
CA ARG A 82 7.45 -15.73 17.59
C ARG A 82 7.02 -14.29 17.85
N PRO A 83 5.71 -14.03 18.05
CA PRO A 83 5.26 -12.71 18.46
C PRO A 83 5.94 -12.28 19.75
N LEU A 84 6.40 -11.05 19.81
CA LEU A 84 6.92 -10.40 21.01
C LEU A 84 5.78 -9.91 21.91
N LEU A 85 4.62 -9.64 21.29
CA LEU A 85 3.46 -9.05 21.93
C LEU A 85 2.20 -9.46 21.17
N GLN A 86 1.11 -9.67 21.89
CA GLN A 86 -0.24 -9.72 21.31
C GLN A 86 -1.06 -8.54 21.80
N VAL A 87 -1.58 -7.73 20.89
CA VAL A 87 -2.52 -6.64 21.19
C VAL A 87 -3.93 -7.12 20.91
N ASN A 88 -4.83 -6.96 21.87
CA ASN A 88 -6.24 -7.32 21.78
C ASN A 88 -7.11 -6.26 22.48
N ALA A 89 -8.42 -6.43 22.49
CA ALA A 89 -9.35 -5.48 23.10
C ALA A 89 -9.05 -5.19 24.59
N ALA A 90 -8.56 -6.18 25.36
CA ALA A 90 -8.33 -6.03 26.79
C ALA A 90 -7.11 -5.15 27.11
N ASN A 91 -6.07 -5.17 26.27
CA ASN A 91 -4.83 -4.42 26.50
C ASN A 91 -4.61 -3.25 25.53
N MET A 92 -5.51 -3.05 24.56
CA MET A 92 -5.40 -2.04 23.50
C MET A 92 -5.09 -0.63 24.03
N ALA A 93 -5.65 -0.25 25.16
CA ALA A 93 -5.45 1.09 25.73
C ALA A 93 -3.97 1.44 25.96
N GLN A 94 -3.14 0.44 26.33
CA GLN A 94 -1.70 0.60 26.56
C GLN A 94 -0.91 0.88 25.27
N TYR A 95 -1.46 0.50 24.11
CA TYR A 95 -0.81 0.60 22.80
C TYR A 95 -1.50 1.59 21.86
N SER A 96 -2.52 2.30 22.33
CA SER A 96 -3.40 3.14 21.51
C SER A 96 -2.65 4.19 20.66
N SER A 97 -1.55 4.75 21.19
CA SER A 97 -0.70 5.71 20.46
C SER A 97 0.05 5.12 19.26
N TYR A 98 0.18 3.80 19.21
CA TYR A 98 0.85 3.05 18.14
C TYR A 98 -0.14 2.40 17.18
N LEU A 99 -1.44 2.53 17.38
CA LEU A 99 -2.50 1.91 16.59
C LEU A 99 -3.24 2.98 15.77
N THR A 100 -3.64 2.62 14.54
CA THR A 100 -4.55 3.46 13.74
C THR A 100 -5.92 3.53 14.41
N THR A 101 -6.70 4.56 14.10
CA THR A 101 -8.07 4.67 14.62
C THR A 101 -8.92 3.48 14.20
N GLY A 102 -8.77 3.06 12.92
CA GLY A 102 -9.49 1.91 12.37
C GLY A 102 -9.15 0.59 13.07
N VAL A 103 -7.88 0.34 13.35
CA VAL A 103 -7.44 -0.85 14.10
C VAL A 103 -7.99 -0.87 15.51
N GLN A 104 -8.00 0.28 16.20
CA GLN A 104 -8.62 0.37 17.53
C GLN A 104 -10.12 0.05 17.49
N ASP A 105 -10.82 0.51 16.45
CA ASP A 105 -12.25 0.24 16.31
C ASP A 105 -12.54 -1.21 15.88
N LEU A 106 -11.66 -1.84 15.09
CA LEU A 106 -11.73 -3.29 14.83
C LEU A 106 -11.58 -4.10 16.11
N LEU A 107 -10.61 -3.75 16.98
CA LEU A 107 -10.41 -4.41 18.28
C LEU A 107 -11.63 -4.26 19.22
N LYS A 108 -12.27 -3.09 19.21
CA LYS A 108 -13.50 -2.84 20.00
C LYS A 108 -14.71 -3.58 19.44
N THR A 109 -14.85 -3.59 18.10
CA THR A 109 -16.01 -4.18 17.42
C THR A 109 -15.98 -5.70 17.47
N TYR A 110 -14.77 -6.30 17.39
CA TYR A 110 -14.55 -7.74 17.31
C TYR A 110 -13.61 -8.25 18.43
N PRO A 111 -13.94 -8.02 19.70
CA PRO A 111 -13.02 -8.25 20.83
C PRO A 111 -12.63 -9.72 21.05
N GLN A 112 -13.38 -10.66 20.50
CA GLN A 112 -13.13 -12.10 20.63
C GLN A 112 -12.41 -12.70 19.42
N SER A 113 -12.47 -12.04 18.26
CA SER A 113 -11.98 -12.59 16.99
C SER A 113 -10.84 -11.79 16.36
N PHE A 114 -10.64 -10.52 16.74
CA PHE A 114 -9.58 -9.68 16.20
C PHE A 114 -8.49 -9.39 17.24
N TYR A 115 -7.24 -9.60 16.84
CA TYR A 115 -6.04 -9.30 17.64
C TYR A 115 -4.84 -9.12 16.71
N LEU A 116 -3.76 -8.52 17.20
CA LEU A 116 -2.53 -8.30 16.47
C LEU A 116 -1.41 -9.14 17.09
N ASN A 117 -0.76 -9.98 16.32
CA ASN A 117 0.50 -10.61 16.70
C ASN A 117 1.65 -9.70 16.24
N VAL A 118 2.33 -9.04 17.16
CA VAL A 118 3.40 -8.09 16.88
C VAL A 118 4.75 -8.81 16.96
N TYR A 119 5.48 -8.80 15.86
CA TYR A 119 6.76 -9.47 15.67
C TYR A 119 7.93 -8.48 15.69
N PRO A 120 9.19 -8.95 15.75
CA PRO A 120 10.34 -8.10 15.46
C PRO A 120 10.20 -7.45 14.09
N ALA A 121 10.51 -6.16 13.99
CA ALA A 121 10.41 -5.43 12.74
C ALA A 121 11.59 -5.75 11.79
N HIS A 122 11.28 -5.96 10.51
CA HIS A 122 12.25 -6.15 9.44
C HIS A 122 11.96 -5.20 8.28
N ARG A 123 12.90 -4.34 7.96
CA ARG A 123 12.81 -3.39 6.85
C ARG A 123 13.29 -4.07 5.57
N THR A 124 12.38 -4.83 4.96
CA THR A 124 12.68 -5.74 3.85
C THR A 124 12.65 -5.09 2.48
N LEU A 125 12.16 -3.85 2.35
CA LEU A 125 12.11 -3.19 1.06
C LEU A 125 13.48 -3.17 0.39
N ALA A 126 13.54 -3.73 -0.81
CA ALA A 126 14.60 -3.55 -1.79
C ALA A 126 13.98 -3.08 -3.11
N VAL A 127 14.77 -2.42 -3.95
CA VAL A 127 14.32 -1.95 -5.28
C VAL A 127 15.44 -2.12 -6.29
N PRO A 128 15.12 -2.31 -7.59
CA PRO A 128 16.14 -2.35 -8.64
C PRO A 128 16.95 -1.04 -8.69
N GLU A 129 18.24 -1.15 -8.97
CA GLU A 129 19.17 0.00 -9.06
C GLU A 129 18.63 1.11 -9.96
N ARG A 130 18.10 0.75 -11.14
CA ARG A 130 17.49 1.73 -12.06
C ARG A 130 16.34 2.54 -11.46
N VAL A 131 15.57 1.94 -10.50
CA VAL A 131 14.50 2.66 -9.79
C VAL A 131 15.09 3.64 -8.79
N ALA A 132 16.15 3.25 -8.09
CA ALA A 132 16.89 4.12 -7.18
C ALA A 132 17.52 5.32 -7.92
N GLU A 133 18.17 5.08 -9.05
CA GLU A 133 18.76 6.13 -9.92
C GLU A 133 17.69 7.09 -10.44
N ASN A 134 16.59 6.55 -10.95
CA ASN A 134 15.47 7.37 -11.41
C ASN A 134 14.86 8.19 -10.27
N THR A 135 14.73 7.62 -9.08
CA THR A 135 14.24 8.33 -7.88
C THR A 135 15.15 9.51 -7.54
N LYS A 136 16.46 9.31 -7.58
CA LYS A 136 17.44 10.38 -7.35
C LYS A 136 17.29 11.51 -8.37
N ARG A 137 17.06 11.19 -9.65
CA ARG A 137 16.78 12.18 -10.69
C ARG A 137 15.44 12.89 -10.43
N CYS A 138 14.37 12.13 -10.13
CA CYS A 138 13.04 12.68 -9.86
C CYS A 138 13.04 13.64 -8.65
N ALA A 139 13.87 13.41 -7.64
CA ALA A 139 13.98 14.28 -6.48
C ALA A 139 14.28 15.76 -6.83
N SER A 140 14.91 16.01 -7.98
CA SER A 140 15.21 17.36 -8.46
C SER A 140 14.30 17.86 -9.59
N THR A 141 13.53 16.97 -10.24
CA THR A 141 12.72 17.35 -11.41
C THR A 141 11.21 17.26 -11.17
N ALA A 142 10.77 16.40 -10.25
CA ALA A 142 9.35 16.22 -9.96
C ALA A 142 8.74 17.46 -9.30
N HIS A 143 7.55 17.81 -9.72
CA HIS A 143 6.78 18.91 -9.13
C HIS A 143 5.27 18.63 -9.23
N LEU A 144 4.50 19.31 -8.39
CA LEU A 144 3.04 19.28 -8.46
C LEU A 144 2.55 20.29 -9.49
N LYS A 145 1.69 19.86 -10.41
CA LYS A 145 0.95 20.69 -11.35
C LYS A 145 -0.54 20.68 -10.99
N GLY A 146 -0.91 21.53 -10.07
CA GLY A 146 -2.21 21.48 -9.42
C GLY A 146 -2.40 20.20 -8.60
N TRP A 147 -3.21 19.27 -9.06
CA TRP A 147 -3.47 17.99 -8.42
C TRP A 147 -2.65 16.84 -9.04
N ALA A 148 -2.04 17.08 -10.19
CA ALA A 148 -1.25 16.09 -10.92
C ALA A 148 0.24 16.18 -10.52
N MET A 149 0.96 15.08 -10.78
CA MET A 149 2.42 15.00 -10.70
C MET A 149 3.01 15.19 -12.11
N ASP A 150 4.09 15.93 -12.20
CA ASP A 150 4.86 16.17 -13.43
C ASP A 150 6.36 16.04 -13.15
N GLY A 151 7.19 15.92 -14.19
CA GLY A 151 8.65 15.94 -14.13
C GLY A 151 9.32 14.63 -13.68
N CYS A 152 8.58 13.51 -13.51
CA CYS A 152 9.15 12.23 -13.12
C CYS A 152 8.56 11.06 -13.90
N VAL A 153 9.42 10.10 -14.28
CA VAL A 153 9.05 8.78 -14.81
C VAL A 153 10.05 7.73 -14.33
N GLY A 154 9.54 6.54 -13.98
CA GLY A 154 10.36 5.38 -13.62
C GLY A 154 11.04 5.43 -12.25
N GLY A 155 10.71 6.40 -11.41
CA GLY A 155 11.19 6.56 -10.03
C GLY A 155 10.11 7.03 -9.09
N THR A 156 10.39 7.09 -7.78
CA THR A 156 9.55 7.76 -6.78
C THR A 156 9.64 9.27 -7.01
N PRO A 157 8.52 9.98 -7.25
CA PRO A 157 8.59 11.38 -7.65
C PRO A 157 9.05 12.31 -6.52
N PHE A 158 8.65 12.06 -5.29
CA PHE A 158 8.91 12.94 -4.16
C PHE A 158 9.53 12.17 -2.97
N PRO A 159 10.74 11.59 -3.12
CA PRO A 159 11.34 10.80 -2.05
C PRO A 159 11.60 11.64 -0.77
N ILE A 160 11.67 12.96 -0.91
CA ILE A 160 11.83 13.94 0.16
C ILE A 160 10.67 14.95 0.08
N PRO A 161 9.50 14.65 0.70
CA PRO A 161 8.34 15.53 0.63
C PRO A 161 8.64 16.92 1.23
N HIS A 162 8.35 17.98 0.48
CA HIS A 162 8.68 19.36 0.83
C HIS A 162 7.52 20.33 0.58
N GLY A 163 7.66 21.57 1.03
CA GLY A 163 6.64 22.61 0.90
C GLY A 163 5.62 22.60 2.04
N SER A 164 4.39 23.05 1.76
CA SER A 164 3.31 23.14 2.73
C SER A 164 2.81 21.74 3.17
N ALA A 165 2.02 21.69 4.25
CA ALA A 165 1.38 20.45 4.70
C ALA A 165 0.49 19.83 3.60
N LYS A 166 -0.15 20.67 2.79
CA LYS A 166 -0.94 20.24 1.62
C LYS A 166 -0.03 19.64 0.55
N ASP A 167 1.05 20.32 0.18
CA ASP A 167 1.96 19.86 -0.86
C ASP A 167 2.61 18.53 -0.47
N LYS A 168 3.09 18.43 0.77
CA LYS A 168 3.65 17.18 1.32
C LYS A 168 2.64 16.01 1.28
N ALA A 169 1.37 16.27 1.65
CA ALA A 169 0.35 15.23 1.61
C ALA A 169 0.08 14.74 0.18
N LEU A 170 0.00 15.65 -0.80
CA LEU A 170 -0.16 15.31 -2.21
C LEU A 170 1.07 14.56 -2.76
N GLN A 171 2.28 14.98 -2.41
CA GLN A 171 3.52 14.31 -2.79
C GLN A 171 3.59 12.89 -2.25
N ILE A 172 3.24 12.68 -0.98
CA ILE A 172 3.16 11.34 -0.34
C ILE A 172 2.11 10.47 -1.05
N LEU A 173 0.96 11.04 -1.38
CA LEU A 173 -0.09 10.32 -2.11
C LEU A 173 0.36 9.94 -3.52
N TRP A 174 1.07 10.82 -4.23
CA TRP A 174 1.65 10.51 -5.54
C TRP A 174 2.76 9.46 -5.44
N ASN A 175 3.58 9.47 -4.39
CA ASN A 175 4.55 8.40 -4.16
C ASN A 175 3.85 7.04 -4.02
N HIS A 176 2.72 6.99 -3.31
CA HIS A 176 1.92 5.77 -3.21
C HIS A 176 1.36 5.33 -4.58
N ILE A 177 0.71 6.23 -5.32
CA ILE A 177 0.10 5.92 -6.63
C ILE A 177 1.15 5.40 -7.62
N THR A 178 2.33 6.01 -7.62
CA THR A 178 3.42 5.71 -8.57
C THR A 178 4.51 4.78 -8.01
N ARG A 179 4.36 4.20 -6.81
CA ARG A 179 5.38 3.31 -6.23
C ARG A 179 5.71 2.12 -7.14
N PHE A 180 6.92 1.62 -7.04
CA PHE A 180 7.37 0.47 -7.83
C PHE A 180 6.69 -0.83 -7.39
N ARG A 181 6.07 -1.49 -8.35
CA ARG A 181 5.37 -2.78 -8.20
C ARG A 181 5.71 -3.74 -9.35
N GLY A 182 6.95 -3.69 -9.85
CA GLY A 182 7.36 -4.38 -11.06
C GLY A 182 7.08 -3.58 -12.33
N VAL A 183 7.25 -4.22 -13.47
CA VAL A 183 6.96 -3.63 -14.80
C VAL A 183 5.77 -4.33 -15.43
N TYR A 184 5.81 -5.66 -15.52
CA TYR A 184 4.71 -6.48 -16.00
C TYR A 184 4.48 -7.62 -15.02
N VAL A 185 3.28 -7.72 -14.50
CA VAL A 185 2.92 -8.67 -13.45
C VAL A 185 1.71 -9.48 -13.90
N ILE A 186 1.83 -10.79 -13.77
CA ILE A 186 0.76 -11.76 -14.01
C ILE A 186 0.43 -12.45 -12.69
N ARG A 187 -0.85 -12.61 -12.40
CA ARG A 187 -1.29 -13.42 -11.27
C ARG A 187 -2.66 -14.04 -11.53
N ARG A 188 -2.90 -15.20 -10.92
CA ARG A 188 -4.25 -15.68 -10.66
C ARG A 188 -4.57 -15.39 -9.21
N ALA A 189 -5.67 -14.72 -8.95
CA ALA A 189 -6.08 -14.40 -7.59
C ALA A 189 -7.60 -14.47 -7.44
N SER A 190 -8.02 -14.82 -6.23
CA SER A 190 -9.42 -14.80 -5.83
C SER A 190 -9.71 -13.59 -4.93
N GLU A 191 -10.96 -13.18 -4.93
CA GLU A 191 -11.52 -12.20 -4.00
C GLU A 191 -12.84 -12.69 -3.44
N ALA A 192 -13.20 -12.21 -2.25
CA ALA A 192 -14.42 -12.63 -1.56
C ALA A 192 -15.01 -11.50 -0.73
N ALA A 193 -16.34 -11.30 -0.85
CA ALA A 193 -17.13 -10.53 0.09
C ALA A 193 -17.71 -11.46 1.16
N VAL A 194 -17.20 -11.38 2.38
CA VAL A 194 -17.63 -12.19 3.51
C VAL A 194 -18.84 -11.54 4.18
N GLN A 195 -19.92 -12.28 4.26
CA GLN A 195 -21.19 -11.84 4.80
C GLN A 195 -21.20 -11.91 6.34
N ARG A 196 -22.12 -11.21 6.98
CA ARG A 196 -22.28 -11.19 8.44
C ARG A 196 -22.47 -12.59 9.08
N ASN A 197 -23.01 -13.55 8.33
CA ASN A 197 -23.14 -14.93 8.79
C ASN A 197 -21.89 -15.80 8.52
N GLY A 198 -20.82 -15.23 7.93
CA GLY A 198 -19.60 -15.92 7.55
C GLY A 198 -19.63 -16.58 6.18
N SER A 199 -20.76 -16.55 5.45
CA SER A 199 -20.80 -17.08 4.09
C SER A 199 -20.09 -16.17 3.11
N TYR A 200 -19.49 -16.74 2.06
CA TYR A 200 -18.85 -16.00 0.97
C TYR A 200 -18.91 -16.76 -0.34
N SER A 201 -18.70 -16.06 -1.42
CA SER A 201 -18.47 -16.62 -2.75
C SER A 201 -17.14 -16.10 -3.27
N LEU A 202 -16.35 -17.00 -3.89
CA LEU A 202 -15.09 -16.63 -4.51
C LEU A 202 -15.32 -16.13 -5.93
N ALA A 203 -14.68 -15.02 -6.26
CA ALA A 203 -14.49 -14.55 -7.62
C ALA A 203 -13.00 -14.71 -7.98
N THR A 204 -12.69 -15.62 -8.92
CA THR A 204 -11.31 -15.92 -9.32
C THR A 204 -11.02 -15.32 -10.69
N ASN A 205 -9.90 -14.65 -10.81
CA ASN A 205 -9.50 -13.93 -12.01
C ASN A 205 -8.04 -14.21 -12.40
N ASP A 206 -7.78 -14.38 -13.70
CA ASP A 206 -6.45 -14.17 -14.27
C ASP A 206 -6.24 -12.67 -14.51
N GLN A 207 -5.19 -12.11 -13.97
CA GLN A 207 -4.90 -10.68 -14.00
C GLN A 207 -3.53 -10.43 -14.61
N GLU A 208 -3.45 -9.38 -15.43
CA GLU A 208 -2.22 -8.89 -16.04
C GLU A 208 -2.15 -7.38 -15.84
N ILE A 209 -1.02 -6.90 -15.33
CA ILE A 209 -0.82 -5.48 -15.03
C ILE A 209 0.50 -5.05 -15.67
N TYR A 210 0.43 -4.05 -16.52
CA TYR A 210 1.62 -3.44 -17.14
C TYR A 210 1.79 -2.02 -16.62
N PHE A 211 2.76 -1.83 -15.72
CA PHE A 211 3.14 -0.54 -15.16
C PHE A 211 4.04 0.21 -16.16
N LYS A 212 3.44 0.85 -17.15
CA LYS A 212 4.15 1.58 -18.21
C LYS A 212 5.07 2.67 -17.64
N TYR A 213 4.69 3.29 -16.53
CA TYR A 213 5.50 4.27 -15.81
C TYR A 213 6.90 3.75 -15.45
N TYR A 214 7.05 2.44 -15.24
CA TYR A 214 8.32 1.79 -14.90
C TYR A 214 8.94 0.99 -16.05
N ASP A 215 8.38 1.03 -17.25
CA ASP A 215 9.00 0.35 -18.40
C ASP A 215 10.35 1.01 -18.72
N PRO A 216 11.46 0.24 -18.78
CA PRO A 216 12.77 0.77 -19.11
C PRO A 216 12.84 1.46 -20.48
N LYS A 217 11.90 1.18 -21.36
CA LYS A 217 11.81 1.83 -22.70
C LYS A 217 11.22 3.23 -22.63
N VAL A 218 10.44 3.54 -21.59
CA VAL A 218 9.82 4.85 -21.39
C VAL A 218 10.79 5.74 -20.61
N LYS A 219 11.28 6.81 -21.22
CA LYS A 219 12.27 7.72 -20.64
C LYS A 219 11.71 9.08 -20.27
N THR A 220 10.59 9.46 -20.88
CA THR A 220 9.97 10.78 -20.72
C THR A 220 8.47 10.66 -20.49
N LEU A 221 7.87 11.71 -19.92
CA LEU A 221 6.41 11.79 -19.76
C LEU A 221 5.68 11.85 -21.11
N ALA A 222 6.31 12.39 -22.14
CA ALA A 222 5.74 12.39 -23.49
C ALA A 222 5.61 10.96 -24.05
N GLU A 223 6.61 10.11 -23.85
CA GLU A 223 6.57 8.68 -24.24
C GLU A 223 5.59 7.88 -23.37
N LEU A 224 5.36 8.30 -22.13
CA LEU A 224 4.34 7.71 -21.27
C LEU A 224 2.94 7.88 -21.87
N ASN A 225 2.70 8.97 -22.61
CA ASN A 225 1.42 9.31 -23.24
C ASN A 225 0.26 9.28 -22.24
N ASN A 226 0.48 9.89 -21.08
CA ASN A 226 -0.44 9.94 -19.94
C ASN A 226 -0.93 8.57 -19.40
N VAL A 227 -0.32 7.45 -19.79
CA VAL A 227 -0.71 6.10 -19.31
C VAL A 227 0.19 5.68 -18.16
N LEU A 228 -0.37 5.61 -16.96
CA LEU A 228 0.33 5.14 -15.77
C LEU A 228 0.53 3.61 -15.83
N PHE A 229 -0.57 2.88 -16.04
CA PHE A 229 -0.55 1.43 -16.23
C PHE A 229 -1.78 0.94 -16.99
N TYR A 230 -1.70 -0.30 -17.48
CA TYR A 230 -2.83 -1.09 -17.96
C TYR A 230 -3.11 -2.22 -16.96
N PHE A 231 -4.39 -2.49 -16.75
CA PHE A 231 -4.88 -3.64 -16.01
C PHE A 231 -5.83 -4.44 -16.90
N MET A 232 -5.58 -5.73 -17.05
CA MET A 232 -6.49 -6.65 -17.74
C MET A 232 -6.82 -7.82 -16.83
N SER A 233 -8.09 -8.17 -16.74
CA SER A 233 -8.58 -9.27 -15.93
C SER A 233 -9.56 -10.11 -16.71
N VAL A 234 -9.44 -11.45 -16.56
CA VAL A 234 -10.38 -12.41 -17.11
C VAL A 234 -10.98 -13.23 -15.98
N GLN A 235 -12.29 -13.24 -15.87
CA GLN A 235 -13.03 -13.96 -14.85
C GLN A 235 -13.01 -15.47 -15.12
N LEU A 236 -12.59 -16.26 -14.14
CA LEU A 236 -12.57 -17.74 -14.21
C LEU A 236 -13.70 -18.38 -13.41
N ALA A 237 -14.04 -17.78 -12.26
CA ALA A 237 -15.09 -18.26 -11.35
C ALA A 237 -15.85 -17.06 -10.75
N PRO A 238 -17.12 -17.23 -10.35
CA PRO A 238 -17.94 -18.44 -10.48
C PRO A 238 -18.37 -18.71 -11.94
N PRO A 239 -18.82 -19.92 -12.30
CA PRO A 239 -19.13 -20.31 -13.69
C PRO A 239 -20.10 -19.36 -14.42
N ARG A 240 -21.05 -18.74 -13.72
CA ARG A 240 -22.00 -17.76 -14.30
C ARG A 240 -21.34 -16.47 -14.82
N LEU A 241 -20.13 -16.16 -14.37
CA LEU A 241 -19.35 -14.97 -14.75
C LEU A 241 -18.11 -15.31 -15.57
N ALA A 242 -17.78 -16.61 -15.69
CA ALA A 242 -16.60 -17.08 -16.40
C ALA A 242 -16.56 -16.59 -17.86
N GLY A 243 -15.39 -16.20 -18.32
CA GLY A 243 -15.17 -15.60 -19.64
C GLY A 243 -15.48 -14.11 -19.73
N GLY A 244 -16.05 -13.50 -18.70
CA GLY A 244 -16.11 -12.05 -18.58
C GLY A 244 -14.68 -11.48 -18.46
N ALA A 245 -14.46 -10.29 -19.01
CA ALA A 245 -13.13 -9.68 -18.92
C ALA A 245 -13.24 -8.16 -18.78
N VAL A 246 -12.22 -7.57 -18.16
CA VAL A 246 -12.11 -6.11 -17.95
C VAL A 246 -10.74 -5.65 -18.42
N LEU A 247 -10.70 -4.50 -19.10
CA LEU A 247 -9.49 -3.75 -19.41
C LEU A 247 -9.63 -2.36 -18.80
N VAL A 248 -8.62 -1.92 -18.07
CA VAL A 248 -8.50 -0.55 -17.56
C VAL A 248 -7.21 0.07 -18.09
N ARG A 249 -7.32 1.25 -18.67
CA ARG A 249 -6.22 2.16 -18.95
C ARG A 249 -6.21 3.24 -17.89
N GLU A 250 -5.26 3.16 -16.98
CA GLU A 250 -5.09 4.15 -15.92
C GLU A 250 -4.26 5.30 -16.41
N THR A 251 -4.73 6.51 -16.23
CA THR A 251 -4.01 7.71 -16.66
C THR A 251 -3.29 8.37 -15.48
N LEU A 252 -2.15 9.01 -15.77
CA LEU A 252 -1.38 9.75 -14.77
C LEU A 252 -2.12 11.03 -14.37
N ASP A 253 -2.50 11.87 -15.33
CA ASP A 253 -3.38 13.03 -15.10
C ASP A 253 -4.82 12.69 -15.48
N GLN A 254 -5.56 12.14 -14.52
CA GLN A 254 -6.95 11.74 -14.69
C GLN A 254 -7.92 12.93 -14.90
N ARG A 255 -7.49 14.17 -14.67
CA ARG A 255 -8.30 15.36 -14.93
C ARG A 255 -8.19 15.80 -16.38
N ALA A 256 -7.02 15.64 -16.98
CA ALA A 256 -6.81 15.90 -18.41
C ALA A 256 -7.46 14.80 -19.26
N GLU A 257 -7.21 13.54 -18.87
CA GLU A 257 -7.77 12.36 -19.52
C GLU A 257 -8.24 11.38 -18.43
N PRO A 258 -9.55 11.24 -18.21
CA PRO A 258 -10.08 10.30 -17.22
C PRO A 258 -9.68 8.86 -17.52
N ARG A 259 -9.61 8.03 -16.47
CA ARG A 259 -9.50 6.57 -16.58
C ARG A 259 -10.46 6.04 -17.62
N GLU A 260 -9.99 5.15 -18.48
CA GLU A 260 -10.83 4.42 -19.41
C GLU A 260 -10.94 2.96 -18.98
N ALA A 261 -12.16 2.42 -19.08
CA ALA A 261 -12.41 1.00 -18.76
C ALA A 261 -13.32 0.37 -19.81
N TRP A 262 -13.05 -0.88 -20.16
CA TRP A 262 -13.88 -1.68 -21.06
C TRP A 262 -14.19 -3.01 -20.40
N GLY A 263 -15.43 -3.44 -20.51
CA GLY A 263 -15.90 -4.74 -20.09
C GLY A 263 -16.29 -5.59 -21.29
N TYR A 264 -15.84 -6.85 -21.31
CA TYR A 264 -16.34 -7.88 -22.21
C TYR A 264 -17.38 -8.73 -21.49
N ASN A 265 -18.56 -8.81 -22.07
CA ASN A 265 -19.63 -9.68 -21.57
C ASN A 265 -19.64 -10.97 -22.40
N ALA A 266 -19.36 -12.12 -21.76
CA ALA A 266 -19.27 -13.43 -22.42
C ALA A 266 -20.60 -13.86 -23.03
N GLY A 267 -21.73 -13.62 -22.37
CA GLY A 267 -23.08 -13.96 -22.87
C GLY A 267 -23.48 -13.16 -24.11
N GLN A 268 -23.11 -11.89 -24.18
CA GLN A 268 -23.40 -11.03 -25.33
C GLN A 268 -22.28 -11.02 -26.39
N ARG A 269 -21.11 -11.55 -26.07
CA ARG A 269 -19.87 -11.54 -26.90
C ARG A 269 -19.48 -10.13 -27.40
N ARG A 270 -19.70 -9.14 -26.55
CA ARG A 270 -19.48 -7.72 -26.87
C ARG A 270 -18.59 -7.03 -25.85
N VAL A 271 -17.66 -6.20 -26.34
CA VAL A 271 -16.93 -5.24 -25.55
C VAL A 271 -17.74 -3.95 -25.47
N ARG A 272 -17.87 -3.39 -24.28
CA ARG A 272 -18.47 -2.07 -24.05
C ARG A 272 -17.51 -1.25 -23.20
N GLN A 273 -17.38 0.02 -23.52
CA GLN A 273 -16.72 0.97 -22.63
C GLN A 273 -17.64 1.20 -21.41
N ALA A 274 -17.05 1.12 -20.22
CA ALA A 274 -17.74 1.43 -18.96
C ALA A 274 -17.56 2.92 -18.68
N PRO A 275 -18.61 3.74 -18.83
CA PRO A 275 -18.50 5.15 -18.51
C PRO A 275 -18.33 5.33 -16.99
N ASN A 276 -17.48 6.29 -16.60
CA ASN A 276 -17.37 6.79 -15.22
C ASN A 276 -16.95 5.75 -14.15
N LEU A 277 -16.08 4.80 -14.49
CA LEU A 277 -15.50 3.90 -13.50
C LEU A 277 -14.39 4.64 -12.69
N SER A 278 -14.78 5.60 -11.88
CA SER A 278 -13.86 6.44 -11.13
C SER A 278 -14.44 6.81 -9.76
N TYR A 279 -13.59 7.29 -8.88
CA TYR A 279 -13.95 7.74 -7.53
C TYR A 279 -14.72 6.68 -6.73
N ASP A 280 -15.92 7.05 -6.26
CA ASP A 280 -16.77 6.24 -5.39
C ASP A 280 -17.71 5.27 -6.13
N THR A 281 -17.46 4.99 -7.42
CA THR A 281 -18.19 3.93 -8.14
C THR A 281 -18.03 2.60 -7.41
N PRO A 282 -19.12 1.94 -6.96
CA PRO A 282 -19.00 0.66 -6.27
C PRO A 282 -18.45 -0.44 -7.18
N ILE A 283 -17.57 -1.27 -6.65
CA ILE A 283 -17.04 -2.46 -7.35
C ILE A 283 -17.97 -3.64 -7.12
N ALA A 284 -18.47 -4.23 -8.20
CA ALA A 284 -19.46 -5.30 -8.15
C ALA A 284 -18.94 -6.59 -7.47
N ASP A 285 -17.72 -7.02 -7.79
CA ASP A 285 -17.11 -8.23 -7.22
C ASP A 285 -16.79 -8.05 -5.71
N ALA A 286 -16.73 -6.81 -5.23
CA ALA A 286 -16.61 -6.48 -3.81
C ALA A 286 -17.97 -6.32 -3.10
N ASP A 287 -19.10 -6.60 -3.76
CA ASP A 287 -20.46 -6.39 -3.23
C ASP A 287 -20.66 -4.99 -2.62
N GLY A 288 -20.06 -3.97 -3.27
CA GLY A 288 -20.11 -2.58 -2.83
C GLY A 288 -19.28 -2.23 -1.59
N LEU A 289 -18.52 -3.19 -1.04
CA LEU A 289 -17.65 -2.96 0.13
C LEU A 289 -16.39 -2.16 -0.20
N ARG A 290 -16.11 -1.94 -1.48
CA ARG A 290 -14.99 -1.19 -2.00
C ARG A 290 -15.43 -0.26 -3.13
N THR A 291 -14.83 0.91 -3.23
CA THR A 291 -15.01 1.84 -4.36
C THR A 291 -13.91 1.67 -5.41
N ALA A 292 -14.10 2.26 -6.58
CA ALA A 292 -13.13 2.21 -7.66
C ALA A 292 -11.77 2.82 -7.26
N ASP A 293 -11.78 3.89 -6.46
CA ASP A 293 -10.58 4.54 -5.96
C ASP A 293 -10.02 3.95 -4.65
N ASP A 294 -10.69 2.95 -4.02
CA ASP A 294 -10.13 2.15 -2.93
C ASP A 294 -9.20 1.04 -3.43
N THR A 295 -9.13 0.77 -4.73
CA THR A 295 -8.21 -0.22 -5.29
C THR A 295 -6.78 0.12 -4.87
N ASP A 296 -6.03 -0.90 -4.37
CA ASP A 296 -4.66 -0.71 -3.88
C ASP A 296 -4.58 0.38 -2.78
N MET A 297 -5.55 0.41 -1.87
CA MET A 297 -5.79 1.40 -0.81
C MET A 297 -6.17 2.80 -1.32
N PHE A 298 -5.53 3.28 -2.39
CA PHE A 298 -5.95 4.47 -3.13
C PHE A 298 -5.39 4.46 -4.55
N ASN A 299 -6.27 4.50 -5.53
CA ASN A 299 -5.92 4.65 -6.94
C ASN A 299 -6.96 5.52 -7.66
N GLY A 300 -6.76 6.82 -7.65
CA GLY A 300 -7.69 7.78 -8.26
C GLY A 300 -7.15 9.19 -8.32
N ALA A 301 -7.93 10.10 -8.91
CA ALA A 301 -7.58 11.51 -8.90
C ALA A 301 -7.73 12.09 -7.48
N PRO A 302 -6.73 12.81 -6.97
CA PRO A 302 -6.78 13.38 -5.62
C PRO A 302 -7.64 14.62 -5.49
N ASP A 303 -8.25 15.11 -6.55
CA ASP A 303 -8.85 16.45 -6.70
C ASP A 303 -10.19 16.67 -5.94
N ARG A 304 -10.81 15.60 -5.41
CA ARG A 304 -12.05 15.73 -4.63
C ARG A 304 -11.82 16.11 -3.17
N TYR A 305 -10.57 16.00 -2.67
CA TYR A 305 -10.24 16.21 -1.27
C TYR A 305 -9.24 17.34 -1.08
N ASP A 306 -9.35 18.03 0.04
CA ASP A 306 -8.30 18.88 0.57
C ASP A 306 -7.40 18.00 1.46
N TRP A 307 -6.17 17.85 1.01
CA TRP A 307 -5.19 16.98 1.66
C TRP A 307 -4.31 17.75 2.64
N THR A 308 -3.96 17.13 3.74
CA THR A 308 -3.03 17.67 4.72
C THR A 308 -2.14 16.60 5.33
N LEU A 309 -0.89 16.92 5.58
CA LEU A 309 0.03 16.07 6.33
C LEU A 309 -0.25 16.26 7.83
N ILE A 310 -0.56 15.16 8.51
CA ILE A 310 -0.73 15.12 9.99
C ILE A 310 0.65 14.96 10.65
N GLY A 311 1.54 14.15 10.07
CA GLY A 311 2.90 13.96 10.56
C GLY A 311 3.47 12.58 10.22
N LYS A 312 4.68 12.30 10.68
CA LYS A 312 5.32 10.98 10.64
C LYS A 312 5.19 10.35 12.04
N LYS A 313 4.83 9.07 12.12
CA LYS A 313 4.63 8.32 13.36
C LYS A 313 5.23 6.93 13.29
N GLU A 314 5.63 6.41 14.44
CA GLU A 314 5.95 4.99 14.61
C GLU A 314 4.66 4.26 15.01
N MET A 315 4.26 3.27 14.20
CA MET A 315 2.98 2.59 14.38
C MET A 315 3.11 1.09 14.12
N ILE A 316 2.28 0.31 14.78
CA ILE A 316 2.10 -1.13 14.55
C ILE A 316 1.22 -1.28 13.31
N VAL A 317 1.79 -1.83 12.24
CA VAL A 317 1.14 -1.99 10.93
C VAL A 317 1.37 -3.40 10.38
N PRO A 318 0.52 -3.90 9.47
CA PRO A 318 0.80 -5.14 8.76
C PRO A 318 2.10 -5.02 7.95
N TYR A 319 2.97 -6.01 8.04
CA TYR A 319 4.24 -6.01 7.30
C TYR A 319 4.84 -7.42 7.22
N ASN A 320 5.50 -7.75 6.10
CA ASN A 320 6.13 -9.05 5.88
C ASN A 320 5.16 -10.25 6.00
N ASP A 321 3.96 -10.10 5.44
CA ASP A 321 2.84 -11.03 5.59
C ASP A 321 2.93 -12.27 4.68
N TYR A 322 4.06 -12.99 4.73
CA TYR A 322 4.30 -14.19 3.91
C TYR A 322 3.34 -15.34 4.23
N GLN A 323 2.97 -15.51 5.50
CA GLN A 323 2.07 -16.60 5.91
C GLN A 323 0.66 -16.43 5.38
N LEU A 324 0.18 -15.20 5.20
CA LEU A 324 -1.16 -14.93 4.69
C LEU A 324 -1.43 -15.52 3.31
N SER A 325 -0.41 -15.60 2.44
CA SER A 325 -0.52 -16.21 1.10
C SER A 325 0.04 -17.63 1.03
N SER A 326 0.34 -18.25 2.18
CA SER A 326 0.86 -19.62 2.22
C SER A 326 -0.14 -20.63 1.69
N PRO A 327 0.24 -21.56 0.79
CA PRO A 327 -0.63 -22.62 0.28
C PRO A 327 -1.04 -23.64 1.36
N ALA A 328 -0.40 -23.61 2.53
CA ALA A 328 -0.77 -24.42 3.68
C ALA A 328 -2.07 -23.94 4.36
N ILE A 329 -2.48 -22.68 4.12
CA ILE A 329 -3.68 -22.08 4.72
C ILE A 329 -4.77 -22.02 3.65
N LYS A 330 -5.90 -22.68 3.91
CA LYS A 330 -7.04 -22.70 2.98
C LYS A 330 -7.91 -21.45 3.14
N TYR A 331 -8.60 -21.06 2.07
CA TYR A 331 -9.51 -19.90 2.10
C TYR A 331 -10.55 -20.03 3.20
N ARG A 332 -11.11 -21.21 3.45
CA ARG A 332 -12.07 -21.47 4.53
C ARG A 332 -11.51 -21.20 5.93
N ASP A 333 -10.18 -21.36 6.09
CA ASP A 333 -9.50 -21.15 7.38
C ASP A 333 -9.04 -19.70 7.53
N LEU A 334 -8.90 -18.99 6.41
CA LEU A 334 -8.50 -17.58 6.34
C LEU A 334 -9.70 -16.64 6.40
N LEU A 335 -10.78 -16.96 5.67
CA LEU A 335 -12.00 -16.15 5.57
C LEU A 335 -12.96 -16.50 6.70
N THR A 336 -12.69 -16.02 7.90
CA THR A 336 -13.56 -16.30 9.05
C THR A 336 -14.74 -15.31 9.11
N ARG A 337 -15.76 -15.66 9.87
CA ARG A 337 -16.83 -14.72 10.20
C ARG A 337 -16.24 -13.51 10.92
N ASP A 338 -16.78 -12.35 10.74
CA ASP A 338 -16.42 -11.08 11.39
C ASP A 338 -15.12 -10.43 10.87
N VAL A 339 -14.00 -11.17 10.78
CA VAL A 339 -12.69 -10.63 10.38
C VAL A 339 -11.89 -11.63 9.55
N LEU A 340 -10.91 -11.15 8.81
CA LEU A 340 -9.85 -11.99 8.26
C LEU A 340 -9.08 -12.64 9.42
N ASN A 341 -8.85 -13.96 9.36
CA ASN A 341 -8.18 -14.69 10.43
C ASN A 341 -6.88 -14.00 10.87
N PRO A 342 -6.77 -13.53 12.11
CA PRO A 342 -5.58 -12.79 12.57
C PRO A 342 -4.39 -13.71 12.88
N ARG A 343 -4.58 -15.03 12.97
CA ARG A 343 -3.52 -15.96 13.34
C ARG A 343 -2.30 -15.92 12.40
N PRO A 344 -2.45 -15.92 11.07
CA PRO A 344 -1.33 -15.85 10.14
C PRO A 344 -0.86 -14.43 9.82
N GLN A 345 -1.51 -13.40 10.37
CA GLN A 345 -1.14 -12.01 10.12
C GLN A 345 0.12 -11.67 10.91
N ARG A 346 1.00 -10.89 10.26
CA ARG A 346 2.21 -10.35 10.87
C ARG A 346 2.09 -8.83 10.99
N TRP A 347 2.31 -8.32 12.19
CA TRP A 347 2.29 -6.90 12.50
C TRP A 347 3.64 -6.50 13.04
N GLU A 348 4.16 -5.36 12.59
CA GLU A 348 5.48 -4.86 12.96
C GLU A 348 5.44 -3.37 13.28
N MET A 349 6.45 -2.88 14.02
CA MET A 349 6.64 -1.46 14.26
C MET A 349 7.34 -0.81 13.07
N HIS A 350 6.68 0.13 12.38
CA HIS A 350 7.25 0.88 11.27
C HIS A 350 6.99 2.38 11.40
N ARG A 351 7.78 3.20 10.69
CA ARG A 351 7.47 4.63 10.52
C ARG A 351 6.50 4.79 9.38
N VAL A 352 5.44 5.54 9.63
CA VAL A 352 4.43 5.86 8.62
C VAL A 352 4.19 7.36 8.55
N TRP A 353 3.99 7.85 7.34
CA TRP A 353 3.42 9.15 7.09
C TRP A 353 1.91 9.07 7.26
N VAL A 354 1.34 10.01 8.02
CA VAL A 354 -0.11 10.09 8.19
C VAL A 354 -0.62 11.30 7.42
N ILE A 355 -1.42 11.05 6.40
CA ILE A 355 -2.08 12.09 5.61
C ILE A 355 -3.60 11.98 5.72
N GLU A 356 -4.28 13.11 5.67
CA GLU A 356 -5.74 13.17 5.76
C GLU A 356 -6.30 13.97 4.60
N GLY A 357 -7.35 13.43 3.97
CA GLY A 357 -8.15 14.09 2.95
C GLY A 357 -9.55 14.39 3.46
N THR A 358 -9.95 15.66 3.45
CA THR A 358 -11.31 16.09 3.75
C THR A 358 -12.02 16.44 2.45
N LEU A 359 -13.25 15.92 2.26
CA LEU A 359 -14.02 16.14 1.04
C LEU A 359 -14.27 17.66 0.84
N ARG A 360 -13.93 18.14 -0.34
CA ARG A 360 -14.03 19.56 -0.67
C ARG A 360 -15.49 20.01 -0.82
N PRO A 361 -15.83 21.23 -0.44
CA PRO A 361 -17.15 21.81 -0.69
C PRO A 361 -17.56 21.68 -2.15
N GLY A 362 -18.81 21.26 -2.41
CA GLY A 362 -19.35 21.06 -3.74
C GLY A 362 -18.89 19.79 -4.48
N LYS A 363 -17.97 19.01 -3.93
CA LYS A 363 -17.60 17.68 -4.44
C LYS A 363 -18.45 16.59 -3.80
N ARG A 364 -18.57 15.45 -4.50
CA ARG A 364 -19.34 14.29 -4.02
C ARG A 364 -18.42 13.06 -3.90
N HIS A 365 -18.54 12.37 -2.80
CA HIS A 365 -17.97 11.07 -2.54
C HIS A 365 -18.71 10.43 -1.37
N ILE A 366 -18.74 9.09 -1.30
CA ILE A 366 -19.36 8.39 -0.16
C ILE A 366 -18.58 8.61 1.15
N TYR A 367 -17.27 8.90 1.06
CA TYR A 367 -16.46 9.24 2.23
C TYR A 367 -16.29 10.74 2.37
N SER A 368 -16.71 11.29 3.53
CA SER A 368 -16.49 12.70 3.85
C SER A 368 -15.03 13.01 4.21
N LYS A 369 -14.33 12.00 4.70
CA LYS A 369 -12.92 12.08 5.11
C LYS A 369 -12.24 10.73 4.94
N ARG A 370 -10.94 10.76 4.60
CA ARG A 370 -10.05 9.60 4.51
C ARG A 370 -8.76 9.91 5.24
N ARG A 371 -8.24 8.96 6.01
CA ARG A 371 -6.91 9.05 6.61
C ARG A 371 -6.09 7.86 6.17
N PHE A 372 -4.90 8.13 5.64
CA PHE A 372 -3.99 7.11 5.14
C PHE A 372 -2.73 7.06 5.99
N TYR A 373 -2.26 5.84 6.22
CA TYR A 373 -1.02 5.53 6.90
C TYR A 373 -0.08 4.90 5.86
N VAL A 374 0.93 5.66 5.47
CA VAL A 374 1.81 5.35 4.33
C VAL A 374 3.17 4.96 4.87
N ASP A 375 3.60 3.74 4.61
CA ASP A 375 4.93 3.25 5.00
C ASP A 375 6.05 4.14 4.42
N GLU A 376 7.01 4.53 5.24
CA GLU A 376 8.07 5.45 4.80
C GLU A 376 9.05 4.82 3.82
N ASP A 377 9.23 3.50 3.89
CA ASP A 377 10.18 2.79 3.03
C ASP A 377 9.61 2.55 1.64
N SER A 378 8.42 1.98 1.56
CA SER A 378 7.82 1.49 0.32
C SER A 378 6.81 2.45 -0.32
N TRP A 379 6.36 3.46 0.41
CA TRP A 379 5.24 4.33 0.04
C TRP A 379 3.91 3.58 -0.09
N GLN A 380 3.83 2.31 0.36
CA GLN A 380 2.57 1.59 0.43
C GLN A 380 1.66 2.21 1.49
N ILE A 381 0.40 2.51 1.16
CA ILE A 381 -0.62 2.74 2.18
C ILE A 381 -0.89 1.39 2.83
N VAL A 382 -0.52 1.23 4.09
CA VAL A 382 -0.67 -0.02 4.86
C VAL A 382 -1.98 -0.08 5.62
N ALA A 383 -2.59 1.07 5.90
CA ALA A 383 -3.91 1.18 6.49
C ALA A 383 -4.64 2.45 6.04
N ALA A 384 -5.95 2.38 5.96
CA ALA A 384 -6.81 3.51 5.65
C ALA A 384 -8.08 3.52 6.54
N ASP A 385 -8.41 4.70 7.06
CA ASP A 385 -9.64 4.97 7.80
C ASP A 385 -10.57 5.82 6.95
N GLN A 386 -11.78 5.35 6.64
CA GLN A 386 -12.76 6.07 5.83
C GLN A 386 -14.00 6.40 6.67
N TYR A 387 -14.42 7.67 6.58
CA TYR A 387 -15.47 8.25 7.40
C TYR A 387 -16.71 8.56 6.55
N ASP A 388 -17.89 8.30 7.10
CA ASP A 388 -19.17 8.61 6.45
C ASP A 388 -19.48 10.13 6.45
N SER A 389 -20.62 10.49 5.86
CA SER A 389 -21.05 11.90 5.76
C SER A 389 -21.35 12.55 7.13
N ARG A 390 -21.53 11.76 8.20
CA ARG A 390 -21.74 12.24 9.58
C ARG A 390 -20.41 12.37 10.33
N GLY A 391 -19.29 12.00 9.70
CA GLY A 391 -17.96 12.01 10.31
C GLY A 391 -17.68 10.81 11.22
N ALA A 392 -18.53 9.77 11.21
CA ALA A 392 -18.29 8.55 11.92
C ALA A 392 -17.35 7.64 11.10
N LEU A 393 -16.44 6.93 11.77
CA LEU A 393 -15.62 5.91 11.13
C LEU A 393 -16.54 4.81 10.61
N TRP A 394 -16.47 4.59 9.30
CA TRP A 394 -17.34 3.63 8.61
C TRP A 394 -16.58 2.42 8.13
N ARG A 395 -15.47 2.65 7.39
CA ARG A 395 -14.68 1.57 6.81
C ARG A 395 -13.22 1.64 7.25
N VAL A 396 -12.60 0.47 7.34
CA VAL A 396 -11.17 0.30 7.61
C VAL A 396 -10.60 -0.59 6.53
N SER A 397 -9.53 -0.14 5.89
CA SER A 397 -8.83 -0.94 4.90
C SER A 397 -7.41 -1.24 5.40
N LEU A 398 -6.98 -2.49 5.24
CA LEU A 398 -5.65 -2.97 5.61
C LEU A 398 -5.00 -3.63 4.40
N ALA A 399 -3.78 -3.19 4.09
CA ALA A 399 -2.91 -3.84 3.12
C ALA A 399 -1.88 -4.69 3.86
N PHE A 400 -1.65 -5.91 3.39
CA PHE A 400 -0.71 -6.86 3.98
C PHE A 400 0.49 -7.05 3.03
N PRO A 401 1.51 -6.16 3.11
CA PRO A 401 2.63 -6.17 2.18
C PRO A 401 3.67 -7.22 2.53
N LYS A 402 4.37 -7.68 1.49
CA LYS A 402 5.62 -8.44 1.60
C LYS A 402 6.57 -8.05 0.47
N GLU A 403 7.86 -8.37 0.63
CA GLU A 403 8.85 -8.20 -0.42
C GLU A 403 8.86 -9.39 -1.37
N TYR A 404 8.79 -9.11 -2.67
CA TYR A 404 8.97 -10.05 -3.77
C TYR A 404 10.40 -9.92 -4.28
N TRP A 405 11.31 -10.66 -3.65
CA TRP A 405 12.77 -10.49 -3.78
C TRP A 405 13.37 -10.79 -5.13
N GLU A 406 12.69 -11.58 -5.99
CA GLU A 406 13.16 -11.91 -7.34
C GLU A 406 13.12 -10.72 -8.31
N VAL A 407 12.25 -9.76 -8.05
CA VAL A 407 12.12 -8.50 -8.80
C VAL A 407 12.06 -7.35 -7.79
N PRO A 408 13.04 -7.17 -6.92
CA PRO A 408 12.91 -6.45 -5.66
C PRO A 408 11.76 -5.42 -5.66
N MET A 409 10.62 -5.80 -5.12
CA MET A 409 9.43 -4.95 -5.06
C MET A 409 8.57 -5.30 -3.85
N MET A 410 8.07 -4.29 -3.15
CA MET A 410 7.08 -4.50 -2.09
C MET A 410 5.67 -4.29 -2.63
N TRP A 411 4.81 -5.27 -2.38
CA TRP A 411 3.39 -5.16 -2.69
C TRP A 411 2.55 -5.98 -1.72
N SER A 412 1.29 -5.57 -1.55
CA SER A 412 0.30 -6.34 -0.80
C SER A 412 0.12 -7.74 -1.40
N THR A 413 0.24 -8.75 -0.54
CA THR A 413 -0.18 -10.09 -0.92
C THR A 413 -1.70 -10.19 -0.99
N LEU A 414 -2.38 -9.53 -0.05
CA LEU A 414 -3.82 -9.31 -0.07
C LEU A 414 -4.20 -7.98 0.61
N ASP A 415 -5.39 -7.50 0.30
CA ASP A 415 -6.00 -6.33 0.91
C ASP A 415 -7.35 -6.72 1.53
N ALA A 416 -7.65 -6.19 2.72
CA ALA A 416 -8.91 -6.39 3.41
C ALA A 416 -9.64 -5.06 3.65
N TYR A 417 -10.95 -5.02 3.37
CA TYR A 417 -11.81 -3.84 3.46
C TYR A 417 -12.98 -4.16 4.38
N PHE A 418 -12.96 -3.62 5.59
CA PHE A 418 -13.96 -3.86 6.62
C PHE A 418 -15.01 -2.76 6.62
N ASP A 419 -16.30 -3.14 6.59
CA ASP A 419 -17.42 -2.24 6.83
C ASP A 419 -17.94 -2.46 8.25
N LEU A 420 -17.62 -1.51 9.16
CA LEU A 420 -17.95 -1.61 10.59
C LEU A 420 -19.45 -1.48 10.84
N GLN A 421 -20.20 -0.81 9.96
CA GLN A 421 -21.66 -0.63 10.11
C GLN A 421 -22.41 -1.86 9.58
N ALA A 422 -21.96 -2.43 8.46
CA ALA A 422 -22.59 -3.63 7.89
C ALA A 422 -22.10 -4.94 8.55
N HIS A 423 -21.01 -4.93 9.32
CA HIS A 423 -20.33 -6.11 9.86
C HIS A 423 -20.00 -7.15 8.78
N ARG A 424 -19.40 -6.66 7.70
CA ARG A 424 -18.99 -7.43 6.53
C ARG A 424 -17.61 -6.96 6.13
N TYR A 425 -16.90 -7.81 5.40
CA TYR A 425 -15.63 -7.38 4.83
C TYR A 425 -15.38 -8.01 3.47
N HIS A 426 -14.58 -7.36 2.67
CA HIS A 426 -14.08 -7.84 1.40
C HIS A 426 -12.58 -8.10 1.50
N VAL A 427 -12.13 -9.19 0.87
CA VAL A 427 -10.70 -9.50 0.73
C VAL A 427 -10.41 -9.70 -0.75
N MET A 428 -9.32 -9.11 -1.24
CA MET A 428 -8.82 -9.33 -2.60
C MET A 428 -7.35 -9.73 -2.59
N GLY A 429 -6.91 -10.43 -3.63
CA GLY A 429 -5.52 -10.87 -3.76
C GLY A 429 -5.24 -12.25 -3.17
N LEU A 430 -6.28 -13.03 -2.86
CA LEU A 430 -6.13 -14.38 -2.34
C LEU A 430 -5.46 -15.31 -3.37
N THR A 431 -4.30 -15.89 -3.02
CA THR A 431 -3.52 -16.80 -3.88
C THR A 431 -3.27 -18.16 -3.24
N ASN A 432 -3.64 -18.35 -1.99
CA ASN A 432 -3.33 -19.56 -1.19
C ASN A 432 -3.70 -20.89 -1.87
N GLU A 433 -4.80 -20.95 -2.61
CA GLU A 433 -5.26 -22.15 -3.29
C GLU A 433 -5.00 -22.09 -4.81
N GLU A 434 -4.32 -21.05 -5.27
CA GLU A 434 -3.89 -20.94 -6.66
C GLU A 434 -2.52 -21.63 -6.86
N PRO A 435 -2.21 -22.09 -8.09
CA PRO A 435 -0.95 -22.80 -8.33
C PRO A 435 0.31 -21.95 -8.17
N THR A 436 0.17 -20.64 -8.31
CA THR A 436 1.29 -19.68 -8.26
C THR A 436 0.85 -18.38 -7.61
N GLU A 437 1.81 -17.57 -7.15
CA GLU A 437 1.59 -16.19 -6.74
C GLU A 437 1.79 -15.21 -7.92
N PHE A 438 2.47 -14.09 -7.67
CA PHE A 438 2.84 -13.13 -8.70
C PHE A 438 3.97 -13.66 -9.58
N ASP A 439 3.85 -13.47 -10.89
CA ASP A 439 4.96 -13.60 -11.84
C ASP A 439 5.28 -12.22 -12.43
N ALA A 440 6.35 -11.61 -11.94
CA ALA A 440 6.86 -10.33 -12.43
C ALA A 440 8.12 -10.49 -13.29
N THR A 441 8.45 -11.74 -13.69
CA THR A 441 9.66 -12.07 -14.44
C THR A 441 9.45 -12.07 -15.95
N LYS A 442 8.22 -11.99 -16.43
CA LYS A 442 7.91 -12.03 -17.86
C LYS A 442 8.23 -10.70 -18.56
N PRO A 443 8.64 -10.75 -19.82
CA PRO A 443 8.82 -9.54 -20.61
C PRO A 443 7.47 -8.85 -20.88
N THR A 444 7.49 -7.53 -20.98
CA THR A 444 6.30 -6.73 -21.30
C THR A 444 5.82 -7.01 -22.72
N PRO A 445 4.50 -7.18 -22.92
CA PRO A 445 3.93 -7.43 -24.25
C PRO A 445 3.75 -6.14 -25.08
N GLY A 446 3.89 -4.96 -24.47
CA GLY A 446 3.67 -3.65 -25.12
C GLY A 446 2.23 -3.16 -25.08
N ASP A 447 2.02 -1.90 -25.49
CA ASP A 447 0.73 -1.20 -25.36
C ASP A 447 -0.39 -1.84 -26.19
N GLU A 448 -0.08 -2.32 -27.43
CA GLU A 448 -1.07 -2.90 -28.33
C GLU A 448 -1.77 -4.15 -27.79
N TYR A 449 -1.09 -4.84 -26.90
CA TYR A 449 -1.63 -6.00 -26.21
C TYR A 449 -2.83 -5.63 -25.29
N PHE A 450 -2.84 -4.43 -24.75
CA PHE A 450 -3.87 -3.90 -23.87
C PHE A 450 -4.86 -3.03 -24.65
N SER A 451 -5.60 -3.67 -25.55
CA SER A 451 -6.60 -3.01 -26.38
C SER A 451 -7.98 -3.66 -26.26
N PRO A 452 -9.08 -2.94 -26.55
CA PRO A 452 -10.42 -3.52 -26.58
C PRO A 452 -10.55 -4.74 -27.50
N GLN A 453 -9.78 -4.76 -28.60
CA GLN A 453 -9.72 -5.91 -29.52
C GLN A 453 -9.03 -7.13 -28.85
N ALA A 454 -7.95 -6.91 -28.09
CA ALA A 454 -7.29 -7.97 -27.35
C ALA A 454 -8.20 -8.50 -26.23
N LEU A 455 -8.92 -7.62 -25.53
CA LEU A 455 -9.90 -7.99 -24.51
C LEU A 455 -10.95 -8.95 -25.07
N ARG A 456 -11.50 -8.66 -26.25
CA ARG A 456 -12.47 -9.54 -26.92
C ARG A 456 -11.90 -10.93 -27.20
N ARG A 457 -10.66 -11.03 -27.69
CA ARG A 457 -10.01 -12.33 -27.98
C ARG A 457 -9.80 -13.19 -26.74
N ARG A 458 -9.56 -12.56 -25.59
CA ARG A 458 -9.33 -13.26 -24.32
C ARG A 458 -10.60 -13.74 -23.65
N GLY A 459 -11.67 -12.99 -23.74
CA GLY A 459 -12.96 -13.35 -23.17
C GLY A 459 -13.70 -14.49 -23.93
N ILE A 460 -13.21 -14.95 -25.06
CA ILE A 460 -13.84 -16.02 -25.87
C ILE A 460 -13.33 -17.41 -25.48
N ARG A 461 -12.34 -17.54 -24.61
CA ARG A 461 -11.70 -18.84 -24.25
C ARG A 461 -12.41 -19.53 -23.12
#